data_275d999e7f3cd7f429a7706b19d0d6da
#
_entry.id   275d999e7f3cd7f429a7706b19d0d6da
#
_cell.length_a   1.000
_cell.length_b   1.000
_cell.length_c   1.000
_cell.angle_alpha   90.00
_cell.angle_beta   90.00
_cell.angle_gamma   90.00
#
_symmetry.space_group_name_H-M   'P 1'
#
loop_
_entity.id
_entity.type
_entity.pdbx_description
1 polymer ?
#
loop_
_entity_poly.entity_id
_entity_poly.type
_entity_poly.pdbx_seq_one_letter_code
_entity_poly.pdbx_strand_id
1 'polypeptide(L)'
;MPLAFVVSSGAFAQSAGSNVVQFGWMHLAPQDSSDPLKIQGNTLRNSGASVNNQDTAGIALTHLFTDHIAVEGVVGIPPRVDVSGTGVLASPSINPVANARQWSPALLMKYYFTDADSKFRPSLGVGVSYIWFNHVHVNPAFERSLSGLVTSGATTAAPSNATVDSTWAPVFEAGLMYNFDKHWSVSASVSYLPFSTKAHITTTLPTGAQVHSEAKLAVNPIVTFLSMGYRF
;
A
#
# COMPACT_ATOMS: atom_id res chain seq x y z
N MET A 1 -38.63 18.82 49.28
CA MET A 1 -37.92 17.67 48.67
C MET A 1 -37.41 18.10 47.32
N PRO A 2 -36.11 18.27 47.12
CA PRO A 2 -35.55 18.54 45.79
C PRO A 2 -35.40 17.22 45.02
N LEU A 3 -36.05 17.14 43.84
CA LEU A 3 -35.79 16.06 42.87
C LEU A 3 -34.38 16.22 42.33
N ALA A 4 -33.49 15.31 42.72
CA ALA A 4 -32.20 15.17 42.07
C ALA A 4 -32.41 14.52 40.71
N PHE A 5 -32.28 15.28 39.63
CA PHE A 5 -32.08 14.72 38.29
C PHE A 5 -30.70 14.04 38.25
N VAL A 6 -30.72 12.73 38.36
CA VAL A 6 -29.56 11.93 38.00
C VAL A 6 -29.47 11.98 36.47
N VAL A 7 -28.61 12.87 35.95
CA VAL A 7 -28.16 12.83 34.56
C VAL A 7 -27.23 11.61 34.50
N SER A 8 -27.76 10.47 34.08
CA SER A 8 -26.91 9.36 33.67
C SER A 8 -26.06 9.82 32.47
N SER A 9 -24.83 10.18 32.73
CA SER A 9 -23.84 10.34 31.67
C SER A 9 -23.73 8.99 30.96
N GLY A 10 -24.44 8.87 29.84
CA GLY A 10 -24.36 7.69 29.00
C GLY A 10 -22.89 7.49 28.61
N ALA A 11 -22.27 6.41 29.10
CA ALA A 11 -20.91 6.05 28.81
C ALA A 11 -20.71 6.00 27.29
N PHE A 12 -19.86 6.87 26.77
CA PHE A 12 -19.40 6.88 25.36
C PHE A 12 -18.29 5.83 25.17
N ALA A 13 -18.53 4.60 25.64
CA ALA A 13 -17.44 3.65 25.77
C ALA A 13 -17.29 2.77 24.52
N GLN A 14 -16.17 2.88 23.84
CA GLN A 14 -15.63 1.78 23.03
C GLN A 14 -14.97 0.80 24.01
N SER A 15 -15.79 0.05 24.72
CA SER A 15 -15.37 -0.90 25.74
C SER A 15 -14.92 -2.23 25.13
N ALA A 16 -14.27 -3.04 25.94
CA ALA A 16 -13.93 -4.43 25.66
C ALA A 16 -15.13 -5.17 25.02
N GLY A 17 -14.87 -5.95 23.96
CA GLY A 17 -15.88 -6.68 23.20
C GLY A 17 -16.55 -5.90 22.06
N SER A 18 -16.29 -4.60 21.92
CA SER A 18 -16.85 -3.79 20.82
C SER A 18 -16.19 -4.11 19.49
N ASN A 19 -16.97 -4.04 18.42
CA ASN A 19 -16.50 -4.08 17.04
C ASN A 19 -16.73 -2.73 16.36
N VAL A 20 -15.78 -2.28 15.59
CA VAL A 20 -15.87 -1.05 14.80
C VAL A 20 -15.57 -1.38 13.34
N VAL A 21 -16.50 -1.11 12.45
CA VAL A 21 -16.23 -1.11 11.01
C VAL A 21 -15.96 0.33 10.58
N GLN A 22 -14.89 0.51 9.80
CA GLN A 22 -14.48 1.81 9.29
C GLN A 22 -14.44 1.75 7.78
N PHE A 23 -14.86 2.83 7.14
CA PHE A 23 -14.76 3.01 5.69
C PHE A 23 -14.22 4.41 5.41
N GLY A 24 -13.31 4.53 4.44
CA GLY A 24 -12.72 5.83 4.15
C GLY A 24 -11.78 5.85 2.97
N TRP A 25 -11.08 6.97 2.85
CA TRP A 25 -10.10 7.26 1.82
C TRP A 25 -8.70 6.93 2.32
N MET A 26 -7.94 6.23 1.47
CA MET A 26 -6.54 5.90 1.69
C MET A 26 -5.68 6.60 0.65
N HIS A 27 -4.62 7.26 1.10
CA HIS A 27 -3.57 7.83 0.27
C HIS A 27 -2.27 7.08 0.52
N LEU A 28 -1.71 6.49 -0.53
CA LEU A 28 -0.45 5.77 -0.51
C LEU A 28 0.61 6.64 -1.16
N ALA A 29 1.62 7.03 -0.39
CA ALA A 29 2.76 7.84 -0.84
C ALA A 29 4.04 7.00 -0.76
N PRO A 30 4.46 6.34 -1.86
CA PRO A 30 5.71 5.59 -1.90
C PRO A 30 6.91 6.50 -1.62
N GLN A 31 7.83 6.02 -0.77
CA GLN A 31 9.14 6.61 -0.52
C GLN A 31 10.17 5.74 -1.24
N ASP A 32 10.00 5.66 -2.55
CA ASP A 32 10.67 4.66 -3.37
C ASP A 32 12.12 4.99 -3.68
N SER A 33 12.91 3.93 -3.77
CA SER A 33 14.23 3.92 -4.38
C SER A 33 14.40 2.62 -5.17
N SER A 34 15.08 2.67 -6.30
CA SER A 34 15.29 1.49 -7.12
C SER A 34 16.77 1.27 -7.40
N ASP A 35 17.16 0.00 -7.44
CA ASP A 35 18.42 -0.39 -8.02
C ASP A 35 18.37 -0.20 -9.55
N PRO A 36 19.51 0.05 -10.21
CA PRO A 36 19.57 0.07 -11.65
C PRO A 36 19.07 -1.24 -12.27
N LEU A 37 18.37 -1.12 -13.42
CA LEU A 37 17.88 -2.27 -14.17
C LEU A 37 19.04 -3.19 -14.58
N LYS A 38 18.91 -4.48 -14.34
CA LYS A 38 19.83 -5.51 -14.82
C LYS A 38 19.23 -6.22 -16.02
N ILE A 39 19.99 -6.30 -17.11
CA ILE A 39 19.63 -7.00 -18.34
C ILE A 39 20.65 -8.11 -18.55
N GLN A 40 20.23 -9.38 -18.50
CA GLN A 40 21.12 -10.55 -18.55
C GLN A 40 22.30 -10.46 -17.57
N GLY A 41 22.04 -9.99 -16.34
CA GLY A 41 23.04 -9.78 -15.30
C GLY A 41 23.90 -8.51 -15.44
N ASN A 42 23.85 -7.81 -16.58
CA ASN A 42 24.57 -6.56 -16.78
C ASN A 42 23.76 -5.36 -16.28
N THR A 43 24.39 -4.51 -15.50
CA THR A 43 23.75 -3.32 -14.93
C THR A 43 23.63 -2.19 -15.96
N LEU A 44 22.42 -1.77 -16.27
CA LEU A 44 22.17 -0.56 -17.07
C LEU A 44 22.40 0.66 -16.16
N ARG A 45 23.55 1.29 -16.27
CA ARG A 45 23.92 2.43 -15.43
C ARG A 45 22.96 3.61 -15.64
N ASN A 46 22.72 4.36 -14.56
CA ASN A 46 21.83 5.51 -14.56
C ASN A 46 20.38 5.20 -15.01
N SER A 47 19.92 3.98 -14.76
CA SER A 47 18.51 3.60 -14.87
C SER A 47 17.91 3.44 -13.48
N GLY A 48 16.61 3.62 -13.38
CA GLY A 48 15.87 3.42 -12.14
C GLY A 48 14.38 3.36 -12.42
N ALA A 49 13.60 3.20 -11.36
CA ALA A 49 12.15 3.20 -11.42
C ALA A 49 11.58 3.99 -10.24
N SER A 50 10.43 4.59 -10.43
CA SER A 50 9.66 5.27 -9.39
C SER A 50 8.20 4.84 -9.46
N VAL A 51 7.51 4.91 -8.33
CA VAL A 51 6.10 4.56 -8.17
C VAL A 51 5.30 5.81 -7.82
N ASN A 52 4.22 6.05 -8.54
CA ASN A 52 3.38 7.22 -8.30
C ASN A 52 2.53 7.04 -7.02
N ASN A 53 2.14 8.16 -6.42
CA ASN A 53 1.15 8.16 -5.34
C ASN A 53 -0.17 7.57 -5.83
N GLN A 54 -0.90 6.93 -4.92
CA GLN A 54 -2.17 6.27 -5.21
C GLN A 54 -3.23 6.69 -4.21
N ASP A 55 -4.44 6.86 -4.71
CA ASP A 55 -5.64 7.09 -3.90
C ASP A 55 -6.60 5.92 -4.07
N THR A 56 -7.17 5.45 -2.97
CA THR A 56 -8.14 4.35 -3.00
C THR A 56 -9.11 4.43 -1.82
N ALA A 57 -10.18 3.65 -1.89
CA ALA A 57 -11.05 3.43 -0.75
C ALA A 57 -10.58 2.23 0.07
N GLY A 58 -10.74 2.32 1.39
CA GLY A 58 -10.37 1.27 2.33
C GLY A 58 -11.45 0.97 3.35
N ILE A 59 -11.40 -0.25 3.87
CA ILE A 59 -12.24 -0.73 4.95
C ILE A 59 -11.32 -1.26 6.04
N ALA A 60 -11.63 -0.95 7.30
CA ALA A 60 -11.01 -1.58 8.46
C ALA A 60 -12.08 -2.16 9.37
N LEU A 61 -11.76 -3.29 9.99
CA LEU A 61 -12.55 -3.93 11.03
C LEU A 61 -11.67 -4.05 12.27
N THR A 62 -12.09 -3.38 13.34
CA THR A 62 -11.39 -3.35 14.62
C THR A 62 -12.21 -4.08 15.67
N HIS A 63 -11.59 -5.02 16.40
CA HIS A 63 -12.15 -5.67 17.56
C HIS A 63 -11.36 -5.27 18.81
N LEU A 64 -12.05 -4.76 19.82
CA LEU A 64 -11.43 -4.37 21.09
C LEU A 64 -11.49 -5.55 22.08
N PHE A 65 -10.34 -6.12 22.43
CA PHE A 65 -10.24 -7.15 23.49
C PHE A 65 -10.31 -6.54 24.88
N THR A 66 -9.77 -5.36 25.04
CA THR A 66 -9.84 -4.55 26.24
C THR A 66 -10.14 -3.11 25.84
N ASP A 67 -10.31 -2.22 26.80
CA ASP A 67 -10.49 -0.79 26.54
C ASP A 67 -9.28 -0.15 25.85
N HIS A 68 -8.13 -0.77 25.95
CA HIS A 68 -6.87 -0.26 25.39
C HIS A 68 -6.29 -1.11 24.26
N ILE A 69 -6.62 -2.39 24.17
CA ILE A 69 -6.01 -3.33 23.21
C ILE A 69 -7.05 -3.77 22.18
N ALA A 70 -6.72 -3.61 20.91
CA ALA A 70 -7.53 -4.05 19.79
C ALA A 70 -6.71 -4.75 18.72
N VAL A 71 -7.39 -5.55 17.90
CA VAL A 71 -6.87 -6.08 16.63
C VAL A 71 -7.67 -5.45 15.50
N GLU A 72 -6.98 -5.02 14.48
CA GLU A 72 -7.57 -4.38 13.31
C GLU A 72 -7.12 -5.06 12.03
N GLY A 73 -8.08 -5.49 11.22
CA GLY A 73 -7.86 -5.93 9.85
C GLY A 73 -8.19 -4.79 8.89
N VAL A 74 -7.26 -4.51 7.97
CA VAL A 74 -7.41 -3.41 6.99
C VAL A 74 -7.29 -3.96 5.58
N VAL A 75 -8.18 -3.52 4.67
CA VAL A 75 -8.11 -3.83 3.25
C VAL A 75 -8.54 -2.62 2.43
N GLY A 76 -7.77 -2.31 1.39
CA GLY A 76 -8.13 -1.31 0.38
C GLY A 76 -8.63 -1.96 -0.91
N ILE A 77 -9.40 -1.22 -1.71
CA ILE A 77 -9.63 -1.58 -3.10
C ILE A 77 -8.27 -1.53 -3.80
N PRO A 78 -7.82 -2.60 -4.50
CA PRO A 78 -6.48 -2.64 -5.07
C PRO A 78 -6.26 -1.53 -6.09
N PRO A 79 -5.41 -0.53 -5.78
CA PRO A 79 -5.13 0.55 -6.72
C PRO A 79 -4.32 0.04 -7.91
N ARG A 80 -4.43 0.75 -9.02
CA ARG A 80 -3.52 0.57 -10.14
C ARG A 80 -2.24 1.36 -9.84
N VAL A 81 -1.14 0.65 -9.75
CA VAL A 81 0.18 1.22 -9.52
C VAL A 81 0.89 1.37 -10.86
N ASP A 82 1.25 2.59 -11.21
CA ASP A 82 2.04 2.89 -12.39
C ASP A 82 3.51 3.06 -11.99
N VAL A 83 4.38 2.36 -12.71
CA VAL A 83 5.84 2.41 -12.53
C VAL A 83 6.44 3.22 -13.65
N SER A 84 7.14 4.28 -13.32
CA SER A 84 7.83 5.15 -14.27
C SER A 84 9.34 4.88 -14.26
N GLY A 85 9.95 4.79 -15.43
CA GLY A 85 11.40 4.70 -15.55
C GLY A 85 12.04 6.05 -15.26
N THR A 86 13.21 6.01 -14.60
CA THR A 86 14.00 7.20 -14.27
C THR A 86 15.40 7.13 -14.90
N GLY A 87 16.12 8.25 -14.93
CA GLY A 87 17.44 8.32 -15.55
C GLY A 87 17.36 8.10 -17.07
N VAL A 88 18.10 7.15 -17.60
CA VAL A 88 18.08 6.82 -19.04
C VAL A 88 16.76 6.26 -19.53
N LEU A 89 15.87 5.85 -18.60
CA LEU A 89 14.52 5.36 -18.88
C LEU A 89 13.44 6.46 -18.70
N ALA A 90 13.82 7.70 -18.44
CA ALA A 90 12.90 8.82 -18.16
C ALA A 90 12.22 9.41 -19.41
N SER A 91 12.07 8.67 -20.49
CA SER A 91 11.43 9.17 -21.71
C SER A 91 9.89 9.13 -21.59
N PRO A 92 9.17 10.22 -21.90
CA PRO A 92 7.72 10.23 -21.90
C PRO A 92 7.09 9.22 -22.86
N SER A 93 7.79 8.84 -23.93
CA SER A 93 7.31 7.87 -24.92
C SER A 93 7.24 6.43 -24.39
N ILE A 94 7.98 6.11 -23.33
CA ILE A 94 8.02 4.77 -22.73
C ILE A 94 7.40 4.73 -21.32
N ASN A 95 7.09 5.88 -20.73
CA ASN A 95 6.49 5.96 -19.39
C ASN A 95 4.95 6.06 -19.45
N PRO A 96 4.25 5.38 -18.51
CA PRO A 96 4.79 4.44 -17.52
C PRO A 96 5.35 3.18 -18.17
N VAL A 97 6.48 2.66 -17.67
CA VAL A 97 7.14 1.45 -18.21
C VAL A 97 6.33 0.18 -17.94
N ALA A 98 5.58 0.17 -16.83
CA ALA A 98 4.69 -0.92 -16.46
C ALA A 98 3.59 -0.43 -15.53
N ASN A 99 2.54 -1.24 -15.40
CA ASN A 99 1.52 -1.06 -14.37
C ASN A 99 1.06 -2.40 -13.80
N ALA A 100 0.54 -2.37 -12.58
CA ALA A 100 0.02 -3.54 -11.88
C ALA A 100 -1.10 -3.15 -10.92
N ARG A 101 -1.90 -4.10 -10.47
CA ARG A 101 -2.80 -3.92 -9.34
C ARG A 101 -2.15 -4.48 -8.08
N GLN A 102 -2.06 -3.66 -7.04
CA GLN A 102 -1.46 -4.02 -5.77
C GLN A 102 -2.53 -4.38 -4.73
N TRP A 103 -2.38 -5.53 -4.10
CA TRP A 103 -3.11 -5.94 -2.92
C TRP A 103 -2.19 -5.87 -1.71
N SER A 104 -2.68 -5.33 -0.60
CA SER A 104 -1.90 -5.18 0.62
C SER A 104 -2.78 -5.24 1.88
N PRO A 105 -3.56 -6.32 2.12
CA PRO A 105 -4.27 -6.47 3.37
C PRO A 105 -3.27 -6.47 4.54
N ALA A 106 -3.69 -5.85 5.65
CA ALA A 106 -2.88 -5.74 6.85
C ALA A 106 -3.65 -6.22 8.08
N LEU A 107 -2.92 -6.76 9.04
CA LEU A 107 -3.42 -7.12 10.36
C LEU A 107 -2.54 -6.44 11.41
N LEU A 108 -3.15 -5.63 12.27
CA LEU A 108 -2.48 -4.83 13.27
C LEU A 108 -2.99 -5.14 14.67
N MET A 109 -2.10 -5.08 15.65
CA MET A 109 -2.44 -4.93 17.05
C MET A 109 -2.31 -3.44 17.38
N LYS A 110 -3.35 -2.86 18.00
CA LYS A 110 -3.42 -1.42 18.34
C LYS A 110 -3.54 -1.25 19.84
N TYR A 111 -2.85 -0.23 20.36
CA TYR A 111 -2.98 0.22 21.73
C TYR A 111 -3.55 1.63 21.75
N TYR A 112 -4.67 1.81 22.45
CA TYR A 112 -5.30 3.11 22.70
C TYR A 112 -4.86 3.66 24.04
N PHE A 113 -4.39 4.91 24.07
CA PHE A 113 -3.79 5.53 25.26
C PHE A 113 -4.81 6.08 26.27
N THR A 114 -6.06 6.26 25.82
CA THR A 114 -7.11 6.84 26.64
C THR A 114 -8.23 5.83 26.92
N ASP A 115 -8.98 6.11 27.98
CA ASP A 115 -10.09 5.27 28.40
C ASP A 115 -11.19 5.17 27.34
N ALA A 116 -12.03 4.15 27.49
CA ALA A 116 -13.06 3.80 26.54
C ALA A 116 -14.11 4.91 26.28
N ASP A 117 -14.39 5.72 27.30
CA ASP A 117 -15.36 6.83 27.28
C ASP A 117 -14.78 8.15 26.73
N SER A 118 -13.48 8.17 26.45
CA SER A 118 -12.82 9.35 25.91
C SER A 118 -13.29 9.66 24.49
N LYS A 119 -13.56 10.95 24.21
CA LYS A 119 -13.90 11.40 22.86
C LYS A 119 -12.69 11.28 21.90
N PHE A 120 -11.49 11.62 22.40
CA PHE A 120 -10.24 11.50 21.64
C PHE A 120 -9.49 10.26 22.07
N ARG A 121 -9.19 9.39 21.10
CA ARG A 121 -8.49 8.14 21.35
C ARG A 121 -7.28 8.01 20.45
N PRO A 122 -6.13 8.56 20.86
CA PRO A 122 -4.87 8.33 20.18
C PRO A 122 -4.45 6.87 20.33
N SER A 123 -3.84 6.32 19.29
CA SER A 123 -3.39 4.93 19.26
C SER A 123 -2.06 4.77 18.54
N LEU A 124 -1.32 3.72 18.92
CA LEU A 124 -0.23 3.18 18.14
C LEU A 124 -0.56 1.74 17.76
N GLY A 125 -0.15 1.36 16.57
CA GLY A 125 -0.37 0.02 16.02
C GLY A 125 0.92 -0.56 15.47
N VAL A 126 1.05 -1.87 15.62
CA VAL A 126 2.10 -2.66 14.96
C VAL A 126 1.45 -3.89 14.33
N GLY A 127 1.95 -4.30 13.17
CA GLY A 127 1.34 -5.41 12.48
C GLY A 127 2.14 -5.89 11.29
N VAL A 128 1.46 -6.64 10.43
CA VAL A 128 2.03 -7.19 9.20
C VAL A 128 1.05 -7.01 8.05
N SER A 129 1.59 -6.79 6.86
CA SER A 129 0.86 -6.76 5.61
C SER A 129 1.44 -7.79 4.65
N TYR A 130 0.59 -8.51 3.91
CA TYR A 130 1.01 -9.35 2.81
C TYR A 130 0.70 -8.64 1.50
N ILE A 131 1.74 -8.38 0.71
CA ILE A 131 1.67 -7.57 -0.49
C ILE A 131 1.88 -8.49 -1.70
N TRP A 132 0.94 -8.43 -2.66
CA TRP A 132 1.08 -9.11 -3.94
C TRP A 132 0.53 -8.28 -5.08
N PHE A 133 0.93 -8.62 -6.27
CA PHE A 133 0.59 -7.89 -7.49
C PHE A 133 -0.08 -8.82 -8.49
N ASN A 134 -1.07 -8.29 -9.21
CA ASN A 134 -1.69 -8.97 -10.31
C ASN A 134 -1.92 -8.01 -11.48
N HIS A 135 -2.33 -8.53 -12.65
CA HIS A 135 -2.55 -7.76 -13.87
C HIS A 135 -1.35 -6.88 -14.21
N VAL A 136 -0.15 -7.48 -14.15
CA VAL A 136 1.09 -6.78 -14.53
C VAL A 136 1.12 -6.62 -16.05
N HIS A 137 1.22 -5.37 -16.53
CA HIS A 137 1.33 -5.05 -17.94
C HIS A 137 2.57 -4.21 -18.19
N VAL A 138 3.37 -4.62 -19.17
CA VAL A 138 4.54 -3.86 -19.63
C VAL A 138 4.11 -2.99 -20.80
N ASN A 139 4.63 -1.76 -20.86
CA ASN A 139 4.34 -0.84 -21.94
C ASN A 139 5.01 -1.33 -23.24
N PRO A 140 4.26 -1.49 -24.36
CA PRO A 140 4.85 -1.94 -25.63
C PRO A 140 5.96 -1.04 -26.19
N ALA A 141 5.95 0.24 -25.86
CA ALA A 141 7.04 1.15 -26.24
C ALA A 141 8.32 0.88 -25.44
N PHE A 142 8.16 0.53 -24.15
CA PHE A 142 9.30 0.09 -23.32
C PHE A 142 9.83 -1.27 -23.78
N GLU A 143 8.96 -2.22 -24.15
CA GLU A 143 9.37 -3.51 -24.74
C GLU A 143 10.23 -3.33 -26.00
N ARG A 144 9.81 -2.40 -26.90
CA ARG A 144 10.62 -2.05 -28.10
C ARG A 144 11.98 -1.49 -27.73
N SER A 145 12.03 -0.62 -26.72
CA SER A 145 13.30 -0.04 -26.24
C SER A 145 14.24 -1.10 -25.67
N LEU A 146 13.71 -2.03 -24.87
CA LEU A 146 14.48 -3.17 -24.35
C LEU A 146 15.01 -4.06 -25.48
N SER A 147 14.15 -4.38 -26.46
CA SER A 147 14.55 -5.18 -27.63
C SER A 147 15.67 -4.51 -28.41
N GLY A 148 15.58 -3.19 -28.61
CA GLY A 148 16.62 -2.40 -29.28
C GLY A 148 17.97 -2.41 -28.55
N LEU A 149 17.95 -2.33 -27.23
CA LEU A 149 19.17 -2.39 -26.40
C LEU A 149 19.88 -3.75 -26.49
N VAL A 150 19.11 -4.84 -26.63
CA VAL A 150 19.64 -6.22 -26.64
C VAL A 150 20.06 -6.68 -28.04
N THR A 151 19.38 -6.20 -29.09
CA THR A 151 19.55 -6.67 -30.46
C THR A 151 20.29 -5.67 -31.35
N SER A 152 20.90 -4.62 -30.78
CA SER A 152 21.65 -3.59 -31.52
C SER A 152 20.82 -2.90 -32.63
N GLY A 153 19.54 -2.63 -32.33
CA GLY A 153 18.70 -1.79 -33.20
C GLY A 153 17.44 -2.45 -33.78
N ALA A 154 17.04 -3.65 -33.34
CA ALA A 154 15.76 -4.22 -33.76
C ALA A 154 14.58 -3.35 -33.28
N THR A 155 13.74 -2.92 -34.21
CA THR A 155 12.59 -2.04 -33.96
C THR A 155 11.30 -2.80 -33.62
N THR A 156 11.34 -4.14 -33.67
CA THR A 156 10.16 -4.99 -33.44
C THR A 156 9.97 -5.20 -31.94
N ALA A 157 8.79 -4.84 -31.43
CA ALA A 157 8.44 -5.17 -30.03
C ALA A 157 8.40 -6.68 -29.87
N ALA A 158 9.14 -7.17 -28.87
CA ALA A 158 9.08 -8.57 -28.47
C ALA A 158 8.16 -8.67 -27.25
N PRO A 159 7.19 -9.62 -27.26
CA PRO A 159 6.28 -9.76 -26.14
C PRO A 159 7.04 -10.07 -24.85
N SER A 160 6.75 -9.31 -23.81
CA SER A 160 7.35 -9.47 -22.49
C SER A 160 6.33 -9.98 -21.48
N ASN A 161 6.75 -10.93 -20.68
CA ASN A 161 6.01 -11.35 -19.50
C ASN A 161 6.68 -10.75 -18.26
N ALA A 162 5.91 -10.06 -17.44
CA ALA A 162 6.43 -9.45 -16.22
C ALA A 162 5.72 -10.03 -15.00
N THR A 163 6.50 -10.34 -13.99
CA THR A 163 6.03 -10.77 -12.67
C THR A 163 6.68 -9.92 -11.59
N VAL A 164 5.97 -9.74 -10.49
CA VAL A 164 6.46 -9.03 -9.31
C VAL A 164 6.31 -9.96 -8.11
N ASP A 165 7.39 -10.11 -7.34
CA ASP A 165 7.40 -10.98 -6.18
C ASP A 165 6.46 -10.47 -5.10
N SER A 166 5.75 -11.39 -4.45
CA SER A 166 4.99 -11.09 -3.25
C SER A 166 5.93 -10.97 -2.04
N THR A 167 5.54 -10.17 -1.06
CA THR A 167 6.37 -9.93 0.12
C THR A 167 5.53 -9.67 1.37
N TRP A 168 6.12 -9.97 2.54
CA TRP A 168 5.59 -9.54 3.82
C TRP A 168 6.25 -8.23 4.25
N ALA A 169 5.46 -7.31 4.79
CA ALA A 169 5.94 -6.04 5.31
C ALA A 169 5.49 -5.86 6.76
N PRO A 170 6.36 -5.41 7.67
CA PRO A 170 5.91 -4.90 8.95
C PRO A 170 5.10 -3.61 8.71
N VAL A 171 4.14 -3.35 9.60
CA VAL A 171 3.31 -2.14 9.59
C VAL A 171 3.47 -1.44 10.93
N PHE A 172 3.77 -0.16 10.89
CA PHE A 172 3.80 0.73 12.05
C PHE A 172 2.79 1.83 11.84
N GLU A 173 1.86 2.00 12.77
CA GLU A 173 0.76 2.95 12.63
C GLU A 173 0.67 3.88 13.83
N ALA A 174 0.37 5.15 13.57
CA ALA A 174 -0.10 6.11 14.56
C ALA A 174 -1.48 6.61 14.13
N GLY A 175 -2.45 6.58 15.04
CA GLY A 175 -3.82 6.92 14.75
C GLY A 175 -4.46 7.81 15.81
N LEU A 176 -5.49 8.53 15.39
CA LEU A 176 -6.36 9.31 16.26
C LEU A 176 -7.80 9.04 15.86
N MET A 177 -8.63 8.66 16.82
CA MET A 177 -10.06 8.48 16.66
C MET A 177 -10.80 9.53 17.48
N TYR A 178 -11.86 10.09 16.91
CA TYR A 178 -12.79 10.99 17.59
C TYR A 178 -14.20 10.39 17.58
N ASN A 179 -14.74 10.14 18.77
CA ASN A 179 -16.07 9.60 18.96
C ASN A 179 -17.10 10.74 19.06
N PHE A 180 -18.05 10.82 18.12
CA PHE A 180 -19.15 11.77 18.17
C PHE A 180 -20.20 11.34 19.21
N ASP A 181 -20.54 10.05 19.16
CA ASP A 181 -21.51 9.41 20.03
C ASP A 181 -21.11 7.94 20.30
N LYS A 182 -22.07 7.12 20.77
CA LYS A 182 -21.87 5.70 21.10
C LYS A 182 -21.55 4.82 19.88
N HIS A 183 -21.89 5.25 18.68
CA HIS A 183 -21.82 4.44 17.46
C HIS A 183 -20.88 5.03 16.43
N TRP A 184 -20.85 6.37 16.26
CA TRP A 184 -20.16 7.02 15.19
C TRP A 184 -18.84 7.65 15.63
N SER A 185 -17.84 7.43 14.82
CA SER A 185 -16.49 8.01 14.99
C SER A 185 -15.92 8.44 13.65
N VAL A 186 -14.93 9.34 13.69
CA VAL A 186 -14.00 9.57 12.59
C VAL A 186 -12.60 9.22 13.05
N SER A 187 -11.80 8.74 12.13
CA SER A 187 -10.41 8.38 12.42
C SER A 187 -9.47 8.90 11.34
N ALA A 188 -8.28 9.26 11.78
CA ALA A 188 -7.16 9.56 10.93
C ALA A 188 -5.97 8.73 11.39
N SER A 189 -5.34 8.00 10.49
CA SER A 189 -4.11 7.27 10.80
C SER A 189 -3.05 7.45 9.71
N VAL A 190 -1.81 7.28 10.12
CA VAL A 190 -0.64 7.26 9.25
C VAL A 190 0.12 5.98 9.55
N SER A 191 0.36 5.18 8.53
CA SER A 191 1.09 3.92 8.61
C SER A 191 2.34 3.98 7.74
N TYR A 192 3.42 3.35 8.22
CA TYR A 192 4.65 3.14 7.49
C TYR A 192 4.86 1.65 7.25
N LEU A 193 5.08 1.26 5.99
CA LEU A 193 5.22 -0.12 5.53
C LEU A 193 6.56 -0.32 4.79
N PRO A 194 7.68 -0.53 5.50
CA PRO A 194 8.96 -0.77 4.84
C PRO A 194 8.97 -2.13 4.14
N PHE A 195 9.09 -2.13 2.80
CA PHE A 195 9.28 -3.35 2.02
C PHE A 195 10.05 -3.11 0.75
N SER A 196 10.62 -4.18 0.22
CA SER A 196 11.19 -4.22 -1.12
C SER A 196 10.67 -5.43 -1.87
N THR A 197 10.55 -5.28 -3.19
CA THR A 197 10.13 -6.34 -4.09
C THR A 197 11.03 -6.39 -5.31
N LYS A 198 10.99 -7.51 -6.06
CA LYS A 198 11.69 -7.67 -7.32
C LYS A 198 10.69 -7.82 -8.45
N ALA A 199 10.96 -7.11 -9.53
CA ALA A 199 10.25 -7.28 -10.79
C ALA A 199 11.14 -8.08 -11.75
N HIS A 200 10.57 -9.12 -12.33
CA HIS A 200 11.21 -9.98 -13.32
C HIS A 200 10.51 -9.78 -14.66
N ILE A 201 11.26 -9.44 -15.70
CA ILE A 201 10.75 -9.25 -17.05
C ILE A 201 11.46 -10.25 -17.95
N THR A 202 10.69 -11.12 -18.61
CA THR A 202 11.20 -12.04 -19.63
C THR A 202 10.71 -11.60 -20.99
N THR A 203 11.60 -11.12 -21.83
CA THR A 203 11.34 -10.69 -23.19
C THR A 203 11.73 -11.79 -24.16
N THR A 204 10.79 -12.25 -25.01
CA THR A 204 11.03 -13.27 -26.04
C THR A 204 11.34 -12.59 -27.37
N LEU A 205 12.58 -12.70 -27.84
CA LEU A 205 13.01 -12.12 -29.10
C LEU A 205 12.37 -12.86 -30.30
N PRO A 206 12.29 -12.23 -31.50
CA PRO A 206 11.80 -12.89 -32.72
C PRO A 206 12.56 -14.15 -33.10
N THR A 207 13.80 -14.29 -32.65
CA THR A 207 14.65 -15.48 -32.81
C THR A 207 14.28 -16.64 -31.89
N GLY A 208 13.32 -16.45 -30.96
CA GLY A 208 12.96 -17.40 -29.89
C GLY A 208 13.88 -17.32 -28.66
N ALA A 209 14.95 -16.53 -28.69
CA ALA A 209 15.81 -16.34 -27.53
C ALA A 209 15.10 -15.52 -26.45
N GLN A 210 15.32 -15.89 -25.16
CA GLN A 210 14.76 -15.16 -24.02
C GLN A 210 15.80 -14.27 -23.36
N VAL A 211 15.37 -13.04 -23.06
CA VAL A 211 16.15 -12.05 -22.32
C VAL A 211 15.51 -11.82 -20.97
N HIS A 212 16.26 -12.07 -19.91
CA HIS A 212 15.82 -11.85 -18.54
C HIS A 212 16.31 -10.50 -18.02
N SER A 213 15.40 -9.70 -17.52
CA SER A 213 15.69 -8.43 -16.87
C SER A 213 15.13 -8.45 -15.44
N GLU A 214 15.86 -7.89 -14.50
CA GLU A 214 15.48 -7.82 -13.08
C GLU A 214 15.68 -6.40 -12.57
N ALA A 215 14.70 -5.91 -11.81
CA ALA A 215 14.80 -4.67 -11.05
C ALA A 215 14.34 -4.89 -9.62
N LYS A 216 15.13 -4.44 -8.65
CA LYS A 216 14.73 -4.40 -7.24
C LYS A 216 14.23 -2.99 -6.90
N LEU A 217 13.09 -2.94 -6.25
CA LEU A 217 12.42 -1.71 -5.86
C LEU A 217 12.14 -1.74 -4.36
N ALA A 218 12.63 -0.76 -3.62
CA ALA A 218 12.23 -0.49 -2.25
C ALA A 218 11.13 0.57 -2.29
N VAL A 219 9.94 0.26 -1.77
CA VAL A 219 8.76 1.13 -1.93
C VAL A 219 8.48 1.94 -0.68
N ASN A 220 8.61 1.34 0.51
CA ASN A 220 8.52 1.99 1.82
C ASN A 220 7.38 3.02 1.96
N PRO A 221 6.12 2.71 1.59
CA PRO A 221 5.07 3.72 1.51
C PRO A 221 4.69 4.25 2.88
N ILE A 222 4.35 5.54 2.90
CA ILE A 222 3.55 6.15 3.95
C ILE A 222 2.10 6.09 3.47
N VAL A 223 1.22 5.50 4.29
CA VAL A 223 -0.21 5.38 3.99
C VAL A 223 -0.99 6.22 4.99
N THR A 224 -1.78 7.16 4.48
CA THR A 224 -2.73 7.93 5.28
C THR A 224 -4.11 7.33 5.09
N PHE A 225 -4.85 7.09 6.17
CA PHE A 225 -6.22 6.60 6.12
C PHE A 225 -7.15 7.55 6.90
N LEU A 226 -8.09 8.17 6.20
CA LEU A 226 -9.14 9.00 6.77
C LEU A 226 -10.46 8.25 6.66
N SER A 227 -11.11 7.95 7.77
CA SER A 227 -12.27 7.06 7.80
C SER A 227 -13.36 7.51 8.74
N MET A 228 -14.58 7.09 8.42
CA MET A 228 -15.72 7.12 9.32
C MET A 228 -15.96 5.70 9.84
N GLY A 229 -16.19 5.57 11.13
CA GLY A 229 -16.40 4.30 11.82
C GLY A 229 -17.78 4.19 12.43
N TYR A 230 -18.33 2.98 12.36
CA TYR A 230 -19.55 2.61 13.07
C TYR A 230 -19.28 1.44 14.01
N ARG A 231 -19.66 1.60 15.27
CA ARG A 231 -19.54 0.60 16.33
C ARG A 231 -20.84 -0.14 16.55
N PHE A 232 -20.76 -1.44 16.69
CA PHE A 232 -21.87 -2.35 16.98
C PHE A 232 -21.46 -3.40 18.03
#